data_f5685c757fdd9ff64f68cdb3659f349a
#
_entry.id   f5685c757fdd9ff64f68cdb3659f349a
#
_cell.length_a   1.000
_cell.length_b   1.000
_cell.length_c   1.000
_cell.angle_alpha   90.00
_cell.angle_beta   90.00
_cell.angle_gamma   90.00
#
_symmetry.space_group_name_H-M   'P 1'
#
loop_
_entity.id
_entity.type
_entity.pdbx_description
1 polymer ?
#
loop_
_entity_poly.entity_id
_entity_poly.type
_entity_poly.pdbx_seq_one_letter_code
_entity_poly.pdbx_strand_id
1 'polypeptide(L)'
;EQETDGSWFGRWGTNYVYGTWSVLLGLEQTQVPRNDPMYTKAVKWLKSVQNSDGGWGEDNHSYHDDSTRGQAKSSTCFQTAWALLGLMAAGEVNSPEVKNGINYILANQTEEGLWVDPGFTAPGFPKVFYLKYYGYDKFFPLWALARYRNELIKL
;
A
#
# COMPACT_ATOMS: atom_id res chain seq x y z
N GLU A 1 -5.38 15.20 6.79
CA GLU A 1 -6.58 15.55 5.99
C GLU A 1 -6.60 14.66 4.75
N GLN A 2 -7.81 14.24 4.30
CA GLN A 2 -7.95 13.46 3.07
C GLN A 2 -7.85 14.37 1.86
N GLU A 3 -7.05 13.98 0.90
CA GLU A 3 -6.92 14.67 -0.37
C GLU A 3 -8.20 14.55 -1.23
N THR A 4 -8.34 15.42 -2.21
CA THR A 4 -9.54 15.44 -3.08
C THR A 4 -9.72 14.18 -3.89
N ASP A 5 -8.61 13.49 -4.24
CA ASP A 5 -8.59 12.20 -4.95
C ASP A 5 -8.93 11.01 -4.05
N GLY A 6 -8.95 11.19 -2.73
CA GLY A 6 -9.24 10.18 -1.73
C GLY A 6 -8.01 9.60 -1.03
N SER A 7 -6.81 9.98 -1.42
CA SER A 7 -5.56 9.57 -0.75
C SER A 7 -5.27 10.37 0.52
N TRP A 8 -4.22 9.97 1.25
CA TRP A 8 -3.62 10.73 2.34
C TRP A 8 -2.11 10.84 2.15
N PHE A 9 -1.58 12.02 2.43
CA PHE A 9 -0.15 12.26 2.44
C PHE A 9 0.56 11.41 3.52
N GLY A 10 1.68 10.78 3.14
CA GLY A 10 2.51 9.96 4.01
C GLY A 10 3.84 10.63 4.34
N ARG A 11 4.03 11.03 5.59
CA ARG A 11 5.27 11.69 6.02
C ARG A 11 6.44 10.72 6.21
N TRP A 12 6.17 9.50 6.68
CA TRP A 12 7.22 8.57 7.15
C TRP A 12 7.45 7.38 6.25
N GLY A 13 6.64 7.20 5.25
CA GLY A 13 6.79 6.21 4.18
C GLY A 13 6.38 6.82 2.86
N THR A 14 6.93 6.34 1.75
CA THR A 14 6.69 6.86 0.41
C THR A 14 5.37 6.36 -0.14
N ASN A 15 4.53 7.24 -0.50
CA ASN A 15 4.10 8.54 0.03
C ASN A 15 2.58 8.44 0.29
N TYR A 16 1.74 8.65 -0.76
CA TYR A 16 0.28 8.56 -0.65
C TYR A 16 -0.23 7.12 -0.48
N VAL A 17 0.46 6.13 -1.06
CA VAL A 17 0.15 4.71 -0.78
C VAL A 17 0.37 4.41 0.70
N TYR A 18 1.49 4.88 1.29
CA TYR A 18 1.76 4.75 2.71
C TYR A 18 0.73 5.48 3.58
N GLY A 19 0.45 6.75 3.29
CA GLY A 19 -0.52 7.53 4.07
C GLY A 19 -1.91 6.91 4.03
N THR A 20 -2.34 6.48 2.85
CA THR A 20 -3.69 5.93 2.65
C THR A 20 -3.88 4.61 3.39
N TRP A 21 -2.93 3.65 3.29
CA TRP A 21 -3.09 2.39 4.01
C TRP A 21 -3.07 2.57 5.52
N SER A 22 -2.20 3.46 6.03
CA SER A 22 -2.09 3.67 7.47
C SER A 22 -3.36 4.28 8.07
N VAL A 23 -4.00 5.20 7.35
CA VAL A 23 -5.29 5.77 7.77
C VAL A 23 -6.41 4.74 7.69
N LEU A 24 -6.50 3.95 6.60
CA LEU A 24 -7.51 2.90 6.49
C LEU A 24 -7.39 1.87 7.60
N LEU A 25 -6.17 1.48 7.97
CA LEU A 25 -5.94 0.56 9.09
C LEU A 25 -6.33 1.18 10.44
N GLY A 26 -6.06 2.47 10.63
CA GLY A 26 -6.52 3.21 11.80
C GLY A 26 -8.04 3.32 11.88
N LEU A 27 -8.70 3.65 10.76
CA LEU A 27 -10.16 3.75 10.68
C LEU A 27 -10.86 2.40 10.99
N GLU A 28 -10.27 1.27 10.60
CA GLU A 28 -10.80 -0.07 10.93
C GLU A 28 -11.01 -0.28 12.44
N GLN A 29 -10.23 0.41 13.28
CA GLN A 29 -10.34 0.32 14.74
C GLN A 29 -11.35 1.33 15.33
N THR A 30 -12.03 2.08 14.47
CA THR A 30 -13.03 3.09 14.88
C THR A 30 -14.45 2.60 14.60
N GLN A 31 -15.44 3.41 15.00
CA GLN A 31 -16.85 3.16 14.69
C GLN A 31 -17.29 3.76 13.33
N VAL A 32 -16.38 4.31 12.54
CA VAL A 32 -16.68 4.85 11.22
C VAL A 32 -17.08 3.69 10.29
N PRO A 33 -18.28 3.72 9.71
CA PRO A 33 -18.75 2.62 8.88
C PRO A 33 -18.00 2.57 7.54
N ARG A 34 -17.77 1.37 7.00
CA ARG A 34 -17.02 1.16 5.76
C ARG A 34 -17.65 1.78 4.50
N ASN A 35 -18.92 2.17 4.56
CA ASN A 35 -19.58 2.92 3.49
C ASN A 35 -19.42 4.44 3.62
N ASP A 36 -18.69 4.93 4.62
CA ASP A 36 -18.35 6.34 4.75
C ASP A 36 -17.52 6.81 3.53
N PRO A 37 -17.74 8.05 3.06
CA PRO A 37 -16.98 8.62 1.95
C PRO A 37 -15.45 8.56 2.13
N MET A 38 -14.94 8.60 3.37
CA MET A 38 -13.50 8.46 3.62
C MET A 38 -12.98 7.10 3.14
N TYR A 39 -13.68 6.00 3.45
CA TYR A 39 -13.31 4.67 2.98
C TYR A 39 -13.48 4.52 1.47
N THR A 40 -14.66 4.89 0.96
CA THR A 40 -15.00 4.61 -0.45
C THR A 40 -14.13 5.37 -1.43
N LYS A 41 -13.75 6.61 -1.12
CA LYS A 41 -12.79 7.39 -1.91
C LYS A 41 -11.38 6.78 -1.88
N ALA A 42 -10.90 6.39 -0.69
CA ALA A 42 -9.58 5.80 -0.53
C ALA A 42 -9.45 4.44 -1.25
N VAL A 43 -10.48 3.59 -1.14
CA VAL A 43 -10.55 2.32 -1.88
C VAL A 43 -10.52 2.56 -3.38
N LYS A 44 -11.33 3.50 -3.87
CA LYS A 44 -11.34 3.86 -5.29
C LYS A 44 -9.98 4.35 -5.75
N TRP A 45 -9.31 5.19 -4.97
CA TRP A 45 -7.99 5.70 -5.30
C TRP A 45 -6.94 4.57 -5.34
N LEU A 46 -6.84 3.74 -4.28
CA LEU A 46 -5.90 2.62 -4.26
C LEU A 46 -6.08 1.68 -5.45
N LYS A 47 -7.32 1.36 -5.80
CA LYS A 47 -7.61 0.53 -6.98
C LYS A 47 -7.18 1.20 -8.29
N SER A 48 -7.35 2.51 -8.39
CA SER A 48 -7.02 3.26 -9.61
C SER A 48 -5.52 3.40 -9.88
N VAL A 49 -4.67 3.25 -8.85
CA VAL A 49 -3.21 3.35 -8.96
C VAL A 49 -2.50 1.99 -8.91
N GLN A 50 -3.26 0.88 -9.00
CA GLN A 50 -2.68 -0.45 -9.18
C GLN A 50 -2.02 -0.56 -10.55
N ASN A 51 -0.79 -1.04 -10.60
CA ASN A 51 -0.07 -1.27 -11.84
C ASN A 51 -0.59 -2.52 -12.58
N SER A 52 -0.30 -2.61 -13.87
CA SER A 52 -0.74 -3.72 -14.72
C SER A 52 -0.15 -5.08 -14.32
N ASP A 53 0.95 -5.10 -13.56
CA ASP A 53 1.55 -6.31 -12.99
C ASP A 53 0.83 -6.80 -11.71
N GLY A 54 -0.19 -6.07 -11.26
CA GLY A 54 -0.96 -6.36 -10.06
C GLY A 54 -0.40 -5.78 -8.77
N GLY A 55 0.78 -5.18 -8.80
CA GLY A 55 1.42 -4.54 -7.65
C GLY A 55 1.10 -3.05 -7.54
N TRP A 56 1.69 -2.42 -6.55
CA TRP A 56 1.70 -0.97 -6.34
C TRP A 56 3.13 -0.46 -6.19
N GLY A 57 3.35 0.74 -6.67
CA GLY A 57 4.61 1.44 -6.52
C GLY A 57 4.39 2.94 -6.53
N GLU A 58 5.14 3.66 -5.71
CA GLU A 58 5.14 5.10 -5.69
C GLU A 58 6.56 5.61 -5.56
N ASP A 59 6.94 6.51 -6.47
CA ASP A 59 8.25 7.13 -6.47
C ASP A 59 8.30 8.31 -5.49
N ASN A 60 9.48 8.57 -4.92
CA ASN A 60 9.70 9.73 -4.05
C ASN A 60 9.48 11.07 -4.77
N HIS A 61 9.38 11.05 -6.11
CA HIS A 61 9.03 12.25 -6.88
C HIS A 61 7.63 12.78 -6.52
N SER A 62 6.73 11.93 -6.04
CA SER A 62 5.40 12.33 -5.55
C SER A 62 5.41 13.33 -4.39
N TYR A 63 6.55 13.49 -3.70
CA TYR A 63 6.75 14.58 -2.75
C TYR A 63 6.95 15.96 -3.40
N HIS A 64 7.31 16.00 -4.68
CA HIS A 64 7.58 17.22 -5.43
C HIS A 64 6.48 17.57 -6.43
N ASP A 65 5.81 16.55 -6.96
CA ASP A 65 4.78 16.68 -7.99
C ASP A 65 3.56 15.81 -7.65
N ASP A 66 2.51 16.47 -7.21
CA ASP A 66 1.25 15.83 -6.81
C ASP A 66 0.58 15.04 -7.95
N SER A 67 0.88 15.34 -9.20
CA SER A 67 0.34 14.61 -10.35
C SER A 67 0.87 13.17 -10.45
N THR A 68 1.94 12.85 -9.71
CA THR A 68 2.58 11.52 -9.68
C THR A 68 2.21 10.67 -8.47
N ARG A 69 1.17 11.07 -7.72
CA ARG A 69 0.66 10.33 -6.55
C ARG A 69 0.35 8.88 -6.89
N GLY A 70 0.91 7.95 -6.12
CA GLY A 70 0.71 6.51 -6.30
C GLY A 70 1.34 5.95 -7.57
N GLN A 71 2.25 6.68 -8.24
CA GLN A 71 2.85 6.27 -9.49
C GLN A 71 4.36 6.01 -9.35
N ALA A 72 4.80 4.92 -9.96
CA ALA A 72 6.20 4.61 -10.17
C ALA A 72 6.37 3.78 -11.46
N LYS A 73 7.63 3.67 -11.94
CA LYS A 73 7.97 2.83 -13.10
C LYS A 73 7.78 1.33 -12.84
N SER A 74 7.85 0.92 -11.58
CA SER A 74 7.76 -0.48 -11.17
C SER A 74 7.06 -0.59 -9.82
N SER A 75 6.35 -1.70 -9.62
CA SER A 75 5.81 -2.07 -8.33
C SER A 75 6.91 -2.51 -7.36
N THR A 76 6.66 -2.40 -6.05
CA THR A 76 7.50 -2.96 -4.99
C THR A 76 6.67 -3.85 -4.08
N CYS A 77 7.28 -4.86 -3.46
CA CYS A 77 6.56 -5.78 -2.59
C CYS A 77 6.08 -5.10 -1.31
N PHE A 78 6.86 -4.17 -0.74
CA PHE A 78 6.44 -3.46 0.47
C PHE A 78 5.31 -2.46 0.22
N GLN A 79 5.31 -1.72 -0.90
CA GLN A 79 4.20 -0.80 -1.24
C GLN A 79 2.95 -1.56 -1.67
N THR A 80 3.11 -2.67 -2.39
CA THR A 80 2.02 -3.60 -2.67
C THR A 80 1.40 -4.11 -1.36
N ALA A 81 2.21 -4.51 -0.39
CA ALA A 81 1.73 -4.95 0.91
C ALA A 81 0.97 -3.84 1.66
N TRP A 82 1.42 -2.58 1.60
CA TRP A 82 0.70 -1.46 2.18
C TRP A 82 -0.68 -1.28 1.54
N ALA A 83 -0.76 -1.26 0.22
CA ALA A 83 -2.04 -1.15 -0.48
C ALA A 83 -2.99 -2.30 -0.11
N LEU A 84 -2.48 -3.53 -0.07
CA LEU A 84 -3.24 -4.71 0.33
C LEU A 84 -3.78 -4.60 1.77
N LEU A 85 -2.94 -4.20 2.72
CA LEU A 85 -3.34 -4.00 4.11
C LEU A 85 -4.44 -2.95 4.24
N GLY A 86 -4.34 -1.84 3.49
CA GLY A 86 -5.36 -0.80 3.44
C GLY A 86 -6.68 -1.29 2.82
N LEU A 87 -6.63 -1.99 1.68
CA LEU A 87 -7.82 -2.55 1.03
C LEU A 87 -8.50 -3.60 1.90
N MET A 88 -7.75 -4.50 2.54
CA MET A 88 -8.32 -5.48 3.46
C MET A 88 -8.95 -4.82 4.69
N ALA A 89 -8.34 -3.76 5.24
CA ALA A 89 -8.94 -2.98 6.32
C ALA A 89 -10.28 -2.36 5.92
N ALA A 90 -10.41 -1.95 4.66
CA ALA A 90 -11.65 -1.44 4.10
C ALA A 90 -12.69 -2.53 3.75
N GLY A 91 -12.36 -3.83 3.92
CA GLY A 91 -13.27 -4.94 3.64
C GLY A 91 -13.19 -5.51 2.22
N GLU A 92 -12.19 -5.12 1.45
CA GLU A 92 -12.03 -5.48 0.03
C GLU A 92 -11.29 -6.81 -0.21
N VAL A 93 -11.22 -7.70 0.79
CA VAL A 93 -10.42 -8.94 0.75
C VAL A 93 -10.68 -9.81 -0.49
N ASN A 94 -11.92 -9.80 -1.00
CA ASN A 94 -12.34 -10.60 -2.16
C ASN A 94 -12.19 -9.88 -3.51
N SER A 95 -11.76 -8.62 -3.51
CA SER A 95 -11.66 -7.84 -4.75
C SER A 95 -10.58 -8.39 -5.69
N PRO A 96 -10.74 -8.22 -7.01
CA PRO A 96 -9.72 -8.60 -7.99
C PRO A 96 -8.37 -7.95 -7.70
N GLU A 97 -8.37 -6.69 -7.27
CA GLU A 97 -7.17 -5.93 -6.99
C GLU A 97 -6.37 -6.55 -5.82
N VAL A 98 -7.05 -6.99 -4.76
CA VAL A 98 -6.39 -7.70 -3.66
C VAL A 98 -5.80 -9.02 -4.15
N LYS A 99 -6.53 -9.81 -4.91
CA LYS A 99 -6.03 -11.08 -5.47
C LYS A 99 -4.81 -10.87 -6.37
N ASN A 100 -4.83 -9.86 -7.23
CA ASN A 100 -3.71 -9.52 -8.10
C ASN A 100 -2.47 -9.11 -7.29
N GLY A 101 -2.64 -8.28 -6.26
CA GLY A 101 -1.53 -7.88 -5.40
C GLY A 101 -0.94 -9.03 -4.59
N ILE A 102 -1.76 -9.95 -4.10
CA ILE A 102 -1.28 -11.18 -3.45
C ILE A 102 -0.44 -12.02 -4.44
N ASN A 103 -0.93 -12.19 -5.67
CA ASN A 103 -0.19 -12.91 -6.71
C ASN A 103 1.14 -12.22 -7.04
N TYR A 104 1.16 -10.88 -7.10
CA TYR A 104 2.39 -10.11 -7.30
C TYR A 104 3.42 -10.40 -6.19
N ILE A 105 3.01 -10.34 -4.91
CA ILE A 105 3.93 -10.64 -3.79
C ILE A 105 4.45 -12.07 -3.89
N LEU A 106 3.60 -13.05 -4.15
CA LEU A 106 4.01 -14.46 -4.24
C LEU A 106 4.97 -14.71 -5.41
N ALA A 107 4.73 -14.08 -6.56
CA ALA A 107 5.57 -14.23 -7.75
C ALA A 107 6.96 -13.59 -7.61
N ASN A 108 7.11 -12.62 -6.71
CA ASN A 108 8.38 -11.91 -6.46
C ASN A 108 9.12 -12.39 -5.20
N GLN A 109 8.69 -13.51 -4.61
CA GLN A 109 9.40 -14.14 -3.50
C GLN A 109 10.66 -14.83 -4.01
N THR A 110 11.80 -14.63 -3.34
CA THR A 110 13.07 -15.29 -3.65
C THR A 110 13.03 -16.78 -3.28
N GLU A 111 14.01 -17.55 -3.74
CA GLU A 111 14.16 -18.97 -3.37
C GLU A 111 14.31 -19.17 -1.86
N GLU A 112 14.89 -18.19 -1.16
CA GLU A 112 15.01 -18.20 0.30
C GLU A 112 13.72 -17.80 1.03
N GLY A 113 12.64 -17.52 0.30
CA GLY A 113 11.36 -17.14 0.87
C GLY A 113 11.29 -15.68 1.36
N LEU A 114 12.16 -14.82 0.85
CA LEU A 114 12.24 -13.41 1.21
C LEU A 114 11.83 -12.51 0.03
N TRP A 115 11.83 -11.20 0.23
CA TRP A 115 11.64 -10.19 -0.80
C TRP A 115 12.77 -9.18 -0.75
N VAL A 116 13.13 -8.64 -1.91
CA VAL A 116 14.18 -7.63 -2.07
C VAL A 116 13.69 -6.53 -3.00
N ASP A 117 13.44 -5.37 -2.45
CA ASP A 117 13.06 -4.18 -3.20
C ASP A 117 14.23 -3.17 -3.24
N PRO A 118 14.62 -2.64 -4.40
CA PRO A 118 15.80 -1.77 -4.51
C PRO A 118 15.58 -0.34 -4.03
N GLY A 119 14.33 0.10 -3.93
CA GLY A 119 13.95 1.50 -3.72
C GLY A 119 14.14 2.01 -2.28
N PHE A 120 14.11 3.33 -2.13
CA PHE A 120 13.97 3.98 -0.83
C PHE A 120 12.54 3.83 -0.34
N THR A 121 12.38 3.53 0.94
CA THR A 121 11.08 3.18 1.55
C THR A 121 10.43 4.35 2.29
N ALA A 122 11.22 5.37 2.65
CA ALA A 122 10.75 6.46 3.48
C ALA A 122 11.59 7.73 3.29
N PRO A 123 11.02 8.92 3.52
CA PRO A 123 11.81 10.13 3.67
C PRO A 123 12.37 10.23 5.09
N GLY A 124 13.61 10.67 5.23
CA GLY A 124 14.08 11.21 6.50
C GLY A 124 13.46 12.59 6.74
N PHE A 125 13.59 13.46 5.72
CA PHE A 125 12.78 14.67 5.54
C PHE A 125 12.27 14.72 4.11
N PRO A 126 10.96 14.85 3.87
CA PRO A 126 10.40 14.98 2.53
C PRO A 126 11.12 16.06 1.73
N LYS A 127 11.47 15.76 0.47
CA LYS A 127 12.19 16.64 -0.46
C LYS A 127 13.67 16.90 -0.13
N VAL A 128 14.20 16.37 0.99
CA VAL A 128 15.59 16.61 1.42
C VAL A 128 16.43 15.35 1.30
N PHE A 129 16.04 14.26 1.95
CA PHE A 129 16.72 12.97 1.82
C PHE A 129 15.80 11.81 2.12
N TYR A 130 16.14 10.64 1.58
CA TYR A 130 15.35 9.43 1.65
C TYR A 130 16.15 8.30 2.27
N LEU A 131 15.44 7.38 2.95
CA LEU A 131 16.00 6.27 3.70
C LEU A 131 15.47 4.95 3.14
N LYS A 132 16.27 3.90 3.27
CA LYS A 132 15.85 2.53 3.05
C LYS A 132 15.82 1.79 4.38
N TYR A 133 14.64 1.31 4.76
CA TYR A 133 14.48 0.40 5.90
C TYR A 133 14.46 -1.04 5.39
N TYR A 134 15.56 -1.77 5.55
CA TYR A 134 15.75 -3.14 5.05
C TYR A 134 14.75 -4.18 5.61
N GLY A 135 14.02 -3.85 6.66
CA GLY A 135 12.95 -4.69 7.18
C GLY A 135 11.63 -4.54 6.45
N TYR A 136 11.41 -3.44 5.70
CA TYR A 136 10.12 -3.15 5.07
C TYR A 136 9.79 -4.15 3.97
N ASP A 137 10.76 -4.52 3.15
CA ASP A 137 10.63 -5.52 2.10
C ASP A 137 10.44 -6.95 2.60
N LYS A 138 10.56 -7.19 3.92
CA LYS A 138 10.35 -8.49 4.57
C LYS A 138 9.08 -8.52 5.42
N PHE A 139 8.93 -7.55 6.31
CA PHE A 139 7.86 -7.58 7.29
C PHE A 139 6.48 -7.25 6.69
N PHE A 140 6.40 -6.29 5.78
CA PHE A 140 5.12 -5.90 5.20
C PHE A 140 4.52 -6.94 4.26
N PRO A 141 5.27 -7.55 3.32
CA PRO A 141 4.77 -8.65 2.52
C PRO A 141 4.29 -9.83 3.38
N LEU A 142 5.08 -10.23 4.38
CA LEU A 142 4.69 -11.30 5.30
C LEU A 142 3.40 -10.96 6.06
N TRP A 143 3.27 -9.73 6.56
CA TRP A 143 2.07 -9.29 7.26
C TRP A 143 0.84 -9.29 6.35
N ALA A 144 0.97 -8.77 5.12
CA ALA A 144 -0.12 -8.76 4.15
C ALA A 144 -0.60 -10.18 3.81
N LEU A 145 0.31 -11.12 3.54
CA LEU A 145 -0.01 -12.52 3.28
C LEU A 145 -0.68 -13.21 4.48
N ALA A 146 -0.14 -12.99 5.69
CA ALA A 146 -0.71 -13.55 6.92
C ALA A 146 -2.12 -13.02 7.18
N ARG A 147 -2.34 -11.71 6.99
CA ARG A 147 -3.66 -11.10 7.11
C ARG A 147 -4.62 -11.67 6.09
N TYR A 148 -4.24 -11.72 4.81
CA TYR A 148 -5.07 -12.28 3.74
C TYR A 148 -5.52 -13.71 4.06
N ARG A 149 -4.58 -14.59 4.43
CA ARG A 149 -4.89 -15.96 4.86
C ARG A 149 -5.92 -15.97 6.00
N ASN A 150 -5.71 -15.15 7.04
CA ASN A 150 -6.58 -15.11 8.19
C ASN A 150 -7.99 -14.59 7.86
N GLU A 151 -8.12 -13.64 6.94
CA GLU A 151 -9.42 -13.15 6.47
C GLU A 151 -10.19 -14.23 5.68
N LEU A 152 -9.47 -15.02 4.84
CA LEU A 152 -10.09 -16.14 4.10
C LEU A 152 -10.59 -17.26 5.01
N ILE A 153 -9.95 -17.52 6.16
CA ILE A 153 -10.35 -18.57 7.10
C ILE A 153 -11.62 -18.16 7.87
N LYS A 154 -11.92 -16.88 7.97
CA LYS A 154 -13.13 -16.35 8.64
C LYS A 154 -14.40 -16.40 7.76
N LEU A 155 -14.23 -16.65 6.46
CA LEU A 155 -15.31 -16.76 5.47
C LEU A 155 -15.83 -18.18 5.39
#